data_f4b62f62a0bf6d2645e9b9c50bc2f017
#
_entry.id   f4b62f62a0bf6d2645e9b9c50bc2f017
#
_cell.length_a   1.000
_cell.length_b   1.000
_cell.length_c   1.000
_cell.angle_alpha   90.00
_cell.angle_beta   90.00
_cell.angle_gamma   90.00
#
_symmetry.space_group_name_H-M   'P 1'
#
loop_
_entity.id
_entity.type
_entity.pdbx_description
1 polymer ?
#
loop_
_entity_poly.entity_id
_entity_poly.type
_entity_poly.pdbx_seq_one_letter_code
_entity_poly.pdbx_strand_id
1 'polypeptide(L)'
;MAAKSEYKEIIITGFGGQGIILSGNILGKAATLFEKKNATLIQSYGPEARGGACAAQVVVSTEAIEYPYIEKPRIIICMSQEGFNINVPKLVEGGQLFTDSGLVKIDPDIIPKDVKTCSIPATEFAEEMGVKMMANIIMLSFAIAITGLVSYDSLKQTIEISVPKGTEKKNLAGMERGFQYGLDLKA
;
A
#
# COMPACT_ATOMS: atom_id res chain seq x y z
N MET A 1 5.11 -19.82 -24.12
CA MET A 1 4.91 -19.96 -22.67
C MET A 1 3.72 -19.08 -22.31
N ALA A 2 2.63 -19.65 -21.77
CA ALA A 2 1.51 -18.86 -21.25
C ALA A 2 2.04 -17.98 -20.11
N ALA A 3 1.77 -16.67 -20.15
CA ALA A 3 2.11 -15.78 -19.05
C ALA A 3 1.41 -16.32 -17.79
N LYS A 4 2.18 -16.51 -16.71
CA LYS A 4 1.63 -16.96 -15.44
C LYS A 4 0.59 -15.94 -14.99
N SER A 5 -0.65 -16.38 -14.77
CA SER A 5 -1.71 -15.52 -14.25
C SER A 5 -1.21 -14.79 -13.00
N GLU A 6 -1.27 -13.47 -13.03
CA GLU A 6 -0.88 -12.63 -11.91
C GLU A 6 -2.15 -12.26 -11.14
N TYR A 7 -2.29 -12.75 -9.92
CA TYR A 7 -3.39 -12.43 -9.01
C TYR A 7 -2.78 -12.02 -7.67
N LYS A 8 -2.98 -10.78 -7.28
CA LYS A 8 -2.40 -10.18 -6.07
C LYS A 8 -3.48 -9.60 -5.19
N GLU A 9 -3.50 -10.02 -3.95
CA GLU A 9 -4.39 -9.54 -2.90
C GLU A 9 -3.59 -8.66 -1.93
N ILE A 10 -3.99 -7.39 -1.83
CA ILE A 10 -3.28 -6.37 -1.08
C ILE A 10 -4.25 -5.73 -0.06
N ILE A 11 -3.84 -5.65 1.21
CA ILE A 11 -4.52 -4.86 2.23
C ILE A 11 -3.62 -3.68 2.60
N ILE A 12 -4.15 -2.46 2.47
CA ILE A 12 -3.54 -1.24 2.99
C ILE A 12 -4.36 -0.83 4.20
N THR A 13 -3.75 -0.68 5.37
CA THR A 13 -4.47 -0.43 6.62
C THR A 13 -3.82 0.67 7.46
N GLY A 14 -4.66 1.42 8.17
CA GLY A 14 -4.25 2.53 9.01
C GLY A 14 -5.46 3.16 9.70
N PHE A 15 -5.36 4.44 10.04
CA PHE A 15 -6.46 5.23 10.60
C PHE A 15 -7.12 6.13 9.57
N GLY A 16 -8.36 6.48 9.82
CA GLY A 16 -9.08 7.49 9.06
C GLY A 16 -8.30 8.83 9.08
N GLY A 17 -8.12 9.44 7.89
CA GLY A 17 -7.31 10.64 7.72
C GLY A 17 -5.88 10.38 7.25
N GLN A 18 -5.34 9.17 7.34
CA GLN A 18 -3.99 8.86 6.82
C GLN A 18 -3.94 8.63 5.29
N GLY A 19 -5.05 8.77 4.57
CA GLY A 19 -5.07 8.58 3.11
C GLY A 19 -5.03 7.12 2.64
N ILE A 20 -5.43 6.18 3.49
CA ILE A 20 -5.42 4.73 3.21
C ILE A 20 -6.25 4.39 1.97
N ILE A 21 -7.47 4.92 1.89
CA ILE A 21 -8.36 4.69 0.74
C ILE A 21 -7.80 5.34 -0.54
N LEU A 22 -7.16 6.51 -0.42
CA LEU A 22 -6.48 7.16 -1.55
C LEU A 22 -5.35 6.27 -2.09
N SER A 23 -4.56 5.66 -1.21
CA SER A 23 -3.50 4.71 -1.63
C SER A 23 -4.07 3.51 -2.39
N GLY A 24 -5.17 2.92 -1.92
CA GLY A 24 -5.86 1.85 -2.62
C GLY A 24 -6.39 2.29 -3.99
N ASN A 25 -6.98 3.49 -4.08
CA ASN A 25 -7.44 4.06 -5.35
C ASN A 25 -6.27 4.30 -6.32
N ILE A 26 -5.15 4.84 -5.86
CA ILE A 26 -3.96 5.06 -6.69
C ILE A 26 -3.44 3.72 -7.23
N LEU A 27 -3.30 2.71 -6.39
CA LEU A 27 -2.84 1.39 -6.83
C LEU A 27 -3.79 0.78 -7.88
N GLY A 28 -5.11 0.77 -7.61
CA GLY A 28 -6.11 0.24 -8.53
C GLY A 28 -6.13 0.97 -9.87
N LYS A 29 -6.09 2.31 -9.86
CA LYS A 29 -6.03 3.13 -11.08
C LYS A 29 -4.72 2.92 -11.85
N ALA A 30 -3.57 2.84 -11.18
CA ALA A 30 -2.30 2.57 -11.84
C ALA A 30 -2.35 1.24 -12.61
N ALA A 31 -2.87 0.19 -11.97
CA ALA A 31 -3.04 -1.11 -12.59
C ALA A 31 -4.00 -1.09 -13.79
N THR A 32 -5.15 -0.41 -13.66
CA THR A 32 -6.20 -0.45 -14.70
C THR A 32 -5.95 0.52 -15.85
N LEU A 33 -5.58 1.78 -15.55
CA LEU A 33 -5.47 2.82 -16.58
C LEU A 33 -4.17 2.72 -17.39
N PHE A 34 -3.08 2.30 -16.74
CA PHE A 34 -1.74 2.36 -17.34
C PHE A 34 -1.11 0.99 -17.62
N GLU A 35 -1.54 -0.10 -16.94
CA GLU A 35 -0.97 -1.44 -17.14
C GLU A 35 -1.93 -2.47 -17.74
N LYS A 36 -3.15 -2.06 -18.09
CA LYS A 36 -4.16 -2.93 -18.71
C LYS A 36 -4.48 -4.17 -17.85
N LYS A 37 -4.34 -4.07 -16.52
CA LYS A 37 -4.74 -5.08 -15.55
C LYS A 37 -6.15 -4.80 -15.05
N ASN A 38 -6.80 -5.81 -14.48
CA ASN A 38 -8.05 -5.64 -13.73
C ASN A 38 -7.72 -5.29 -12.28
N ALA A 39 -8.53 -4.45 -11.65
CA ALA A 39 -8.43 -4.18 -10.22
C ALA A 39 -9.80 -3.95 -9.60
N THR A 40 -9.95 -4.38 -8.34
CA THR A 40 -11.10 -4.05 -7.49
C THR A 40 -10.60 -3.35 -6.22
N LEU A 41 -11.46 -2.51 -5.65
CA LEU A 41 -11.20 -1.84 -4.37
C LEU A 41 -12.42 -1.98 -3.48
N ILE A 42 -12.24 -2.59 -2.29
CA ILE A 42 -13.22 -2.59 -1.21
C ILE A 42 -12.67 -1.77 -0.05
N GLN A 43 -13.52 -0.92 0.49
CA GLN A 43 -13.21 -0.08 1.65
C GLN A 43 -13.85 -0.68 2.90
N SER A 44 -13.07 -0.76 3.97
CA SER A 44 -13.53 -1.22 5.28
C SER A 44 -13.22 -0.15 6.33
N TYR A 45 -14.20 0.14 7.16
CA TYR A 45 -14.10 1.11 8.25
C TYR A 45 -14.43 0.41 9.57
N GLY A 46 -13.70 0.75 10.62
CA GLY A 46 -14.05 0.34 11.98
C GLY A 46 -15.36 0.98 12.46
N PRO A 47 -15.88 0.54 13.60
CA PRO A 47 -17.16 1.02 14.15
C PRO A 47 -17.15 2.50 14.56
N GLU A 48 -15.98 3.12 14.63
CA GLU A 48 -15.83 4.52 15.03
C GLU A 48 -16.18 5.48 13.88
N ALA A 49 -16.97 6.50 14.15
CA ALA A 49 -17.46 7.43 13.15
C ALA A 49 -16.37 8.32 12.52
N ARG A 50 -15.24 8.55 13.21
CA ARG A 50 -14.06 9.30 12.72
C ARG A 50 -12.78 8.82 13.39
N GLY A 51 -11.69 8.76 12.63
CA GLY A 51 -10.36 8.44 13.15
C GLY A 51 -10.12 6.98 13.52
N GLY A 52 -11.13 6.10 13.39
CA GLY A 52 -10.99 4.67 13.63
C GLY A 52 -10.19 3.94 12.55
N ALA A 53 -9.95 2.65 12.80
CA ALA A 53 -9.25 1.79 11.85
C ALA A 53 -9.95 1.78 10.50
N CYS A 54 -9.17 1.88 9.42
CA CYS A 54 -9.69 1.72 8.08
C CYS A 54 -8.74 0.85 7.24
N ALA A 55 -9.30 0.19 6.25
CA ALA A 55 -8.52 -0.60 5.30
C ALA A 55 -9.05 -0.45 3.87
N ALA A 56 -8.12 -0.44 2.92
CA ALA A 56 -8.37 -0.58 1.50
C ALA A 56 -7.92 -1.99 1.09
N GLN A 57 -8.85 -2.82 0.63
CA GLN A 57 -8.58 -4.13 0.08
C GLN A 57 -8.53 -4.00 -1.44
N VAL A 58 -7.38 -4.27 -2.03
CA VAL A 58 -7.16 -4.13 -3.47
C VAL A 58 -6.77 -5.48 -4.05
N VAL A 59 -7.53 -5.96 -5.03
CA VAL A 59 -7.12 -7.10 -5.85
C VAL A 59 -6.63 -6.55 -7.18
N VAL A 60 -5.46 -6.99 -7.64
CA VAL A 60 -4.90 -6.68 -8.96
C VAL A 60 -4.68 -8.00 -9.70
N SER A 61 -5.19 -8.12 -10.93
CA SER A 61 -5.11 -9.35 -11.72
C SER A 61 -4.94 -9.07 -13.22
N THR A 62 -4.24 -9.98 -13.91
CA THR A 62 -4.24 -10.01 -15.39
C THR A 62 -5.50 -10.64 -15.98
N GLU A 63 -6.27 -11.35 -15.16
CA GLU A 63 -7.52 -12.00 -15.51
C GLU A 63 -8.73 -11.34 -14.83
N ALA A 64 -9.94 -11.73 -15.22
CA ALA A 64 -11.16 -11.24 -14.58
C ALA A 64 -11.16 -11.57 -13.07
N ILE A 65 -11.62 -10.63 -12.24
CA ILE A 65 -11.72 -10.79 -10.80
C ILE A 65 -13.16 -11.17 -10.47
N GLU A 66 -13.37 -12.43 -10.14
CA GLU A 66 -14.71 -12.96 -9.81
C GLU A 66 -15.14 -12.67 -8.37
N TYR A 67 -14.16 -12.59 -7.45
CA TYR A 67 -14.42 -12.34 -6.03
C TYR A 67 -13.52 -11.22 -5.49
N PRO A 68 -14.12 -10.10 -5.07
CA PRO A 68 -13.35 -8.91 -4.70
C PRO A 68 -12.90 -8.87 -3.23
N TYR A 69 -13.44 -9.75 -2.36
CA TYR A 69 -13.09 -9.77 -0.94
C TYR A 69 -11.80 -10.54 -0.69
N ILE A 70 -10.98 -10.03 0.22
CA ILE A 70 -9.68 -10.61 0.55
C ILE A 70 -9.76 -11.29 1.92
N GLU A 71 -9.56 -12.59 1.94
CA GLU A 71 -9.48 -13.39 3.18
C GLU A 71 -8.03 -13.70 3.56
N LYS A 72 -7.17 -13.92 2.58
CA LYS A 72 -5.77 -14.32 2.74
C LYS A 72 -4.84 -13.43 1.92
N PRO A 73 -4.59 -12.20 2.37
CA PRO A 73 -3.77 -11.26 1.62
C PRO A 73 -2.35 -11.78 1.42
N ARG A 74 -1.79 -11.50 0.25
CA ARG A 74 -0.38 -11.77 -0.06
C ARG A 74 0.53 -10.60 0.31
N ILE A 75 -0.03 -9.40 0.36
CA ILE A 75 0.69 -8.17 0.69
C ILE A 75 -0.13 -7.38 1.70
N ILE A 76 0.52 -6.94 2.78
CA ILE A 76 -0.09 -6.02 3.76
C ILE A 76 0.81 -4.79 3.89
N ILE A 77 0.19 -3.61 3.85
CA ILE A 77 0.82 -2.31 4.09
C ILE A 77 0.17 -1.70 5.33
N CYS A 78 0.92 -1.59 6.43
CA CYS A 78 0.43 -1.14 7.73
C CYS A 78 0.95 0.25 8.08
N MET A 79 0.02 1.18 8.32
CA MET A 79 0.28 2.53 8.82
C MET A 79 -0.33 2.78 10.21
N SER A 80 -0.72 1.73 10.94
CA SER A 80 -1.15 1.80 12.33
C SER A 80 -0.93 0.48 13.05
N GLN A 81 -0.72 0.54 14.38
CA GLN A 81 -0.57 -0.65 15.22
C GLN A 81 -1.84 -1.51 15.24
N GLU A 82 -3.01 -0.89 15.27
CA GLU A 82 -4.28 -1.61 15.24
C GLU A 82 -4.46 -2.36 13.92
N GLY A 83 -4.17 -1.71 12.78
CA GLY A 83 -4.20 -2.34 11.48
C GLY A 83 -3.24 -3.53 11.38
N PHE A 84 -2.05 -3.43 11.97
CA PHE A 84 -1.08 -4.51 12.09
C PHE A 84 -1.67 -5.69 12.87
N ASN A 85 -2.17 -5.47 14.07
CA ASN A 85 -2.70 -6.52 14.94
C ASN A 85 -3.88 -7.28 14.32
N ILE A 86 -4.76 -6.56 13.59
CA ILE A 86 -5.97 -7.14 12.98
C ILE A 86 -5.66 -7.93 11.70
N ASN A 87 -4.74 -7.43 10.86
CA ASN A 87 -4.59 -7.95 9.51
C ASN A 87 -3.38 -8.85 9.31
N VAL A 88 -2.26 -8.63 10.04
CA VAL A 88 -1.04 -9.43 9.86
C VAL A 88 -1.25 -10.92 10.10
N PRO A 89 -2.07 -11.37 11.09
CA PRO A 89 -2.35 -12.81 11.26
C PRO A 89 -3.04 -13.47 10.06
N LYS A 90 -3.65 -12.69 9.15
CA LYS A 90 -4.33 -13.19 7.93
C LYS A 90 -3.39 -13.32 6.74
N LEU A 91 -2.17 -12.75 6.82
CA LEU A 91 -1.20 -12.78 5.74
C LEU A 91 -0.82 -14.22 5.41
N VAL A 92 -0.71 -14.55 4.13
CA VAL A 92 -0.28 -15.90 3.72
C VAL A 92 1.19 -16.14 4.09
N GLU A 93 1.56 -17.38 4.34
CA GLU A 93 2.97 -17.78 4.48
C GLU A 93 3.76 -17.37 3.23
N GLY A 94 4.98 -16.88 3.42
CA GLY A 94 5.80 -16.33 2.32
C GLY A 94 5.26 -15.04 1.71
N GLY A 95 4.30 -14.38 2.36
CA GLY A 95 3.77 -13.08 1.97
C GLY A 95 4.74 -11.92 2.23
N GLN A 96 4.28 -10.69 2.01
CA GLN A 96 5.07 -9.49 2.20
C GLN A 96 4.35 -8.50 3.12
N LEU A 97 5.07 -8.03 4.12
CA LEU A 97 4.61 -7.07 5.11
C LEU A 97 5.41 -5.78 5.01
N PHE A 98 4.71 -4.67 4.86
CA PHE A 98 5.29 -3.33 4.83
C PHE A 98 4.75 -2.52 6.01
N THR A 99 5.62 -1.87 6.78
CA THR A 99 5.22 -1.11 7.97
C THR A 99 5.84 0.28 8.00
N ASP A 100 5.11 1.25 8.54
CA ASP A 100 5.70 2.52 8.96
C ASP A 100 6.41 2.31 10.30
N SER A 101 7.73 2.42 10.30
CA SER A 101 8.56 2.12 11.49
C SER A 101 8.32 3.08 12.66
N GLY A 102 7.81 4.29 12.39
CA GLY A 102 7.45 5.26 13.44
C GLY A 102 6.08 4.99 14.09
N LEU A 103 5.21 4.21 13.44
CA LEU A 103 3.83 3.98 13.88
C LEU A 103 3.53 2.53 14.26
N VAL A 104 4.36 1.58 13.82
CA VAL A 104 4.10 0.14 13.99
C VAL A 104 5.30 -0.52 14.67
N LYS A 105 5.05 -1.06 15.85
CA LYS A 105 5.97 -1.96 16.54
C LYS A 105 5.70 -3.39 16.05
N ILE A 106 6.70 -4.01 15.46
CA ILE A 106 6.61 -5.37 14.94
C ILE A 106 6.54 -6.36 16.10
N ASP A 107 5.51 -7.21 16.08
CA ASP A 107 5.38 -8.37 16.97
C ASP A 107 5.63 -9.63 16.11
N PRO A 108 6.77 -10.31 16.26
CA PRO A 108 7.11 -11.49 15.47
C PRO A 108 6.18 -12.68 15.74
N ASP A 109 5.54 -12.75 16.89
CA ASP A 109 4.73 -13.89 17.28
C ASP A 109 3.43 -14.02 16.47
N ILE A 110 2.95 -12.90 15.90
CA ILE A 110 1.74 -12.90 15.05
C ILE A 110 2.03 -12.89 13.56
N ILE A 111 3.30 -12.85 13.17
CA ILE A 111 3.69 -12.87 11.75
C ILE A 111 3.75 -14.33 11.26
N PRO A 112 3.04 -14.68 10.17
CA PRO A 112 3.14 -16.02 9.58
C PRO A 112 4.56 -16.35 9.11
N LYS A 113 4.84 -17.64 8.92
CA LYS A 113 6.16 -18.14 8.52
C LYS A 113 6.60 -17.57 7.17
N ASP A 114 7.91 -17.37 7.01
CA ASP A 114 8.56 -16.97 5.77
C ASP A 114 8.07 -15.63 5.19
N VAL A 115 7.40 -14.80 6.00
CA VAL A 115 6.97 -13.46 5.60
C VAL A 115 8.18 -12.53 5.48
N LYS A 116 8.30 -11.89 4.30
CA LYS A 116 9.29 -10.83 4.09
C LYS A 116 8.77 -9.52 4.66
N THR A 117 9.38 -9.06 5.76
CA THR A 117 9.03 -7.78 6.42
C THR A 117 9.98 -6.67 5.99
N CYS A 118 9.45 -5.53 5.56
CA CYS A 118 10.18 -4.33 5.19
C CYS A 118 9.55 -3.11 5.87
N SER A 119 10.37 -2.22 6.41
CA SER A 119 9.91 -1.02 7.14
C SER A 119 10.54 0.25 6.57
N ILE A 120 9.80 1.35 6.63
CA ILE A 120 10.22 2.70 6.23
C ILE A 120 9.67 3.71 7.24
N PRO A 121 10.39 4.77 7.63
CA PRO A 121 9.87 5.85 8.48
C PRO A 121 9.05 6.85 7.64
N ALA A 122 7.94 6.39 7.02
CA ALA A 122 7.19 7.17 6.04
C ALA A 122 6.57 8.44 6.64
N THR A 123 6.08 8.36 7.86
CA THR A 123 5.51 9.51 8.58
C THR A 123 6.59 10.54 8.92
N GLU A 124 7.77 10.12 9.38
CA GLU A 124 8.91 11.00 9.66
C GLU A 124 9.36 11.71 8.38
N PHE A 125 9.54 11.00 7.28
CA PHE A 125 9.88 11.60 5.98
C PHE A 125 8.84 12.63 5.52
N ALA A 126 7.55 12.34 5.70
CA ALA A 126 6.48 13.28 5.37
C ALA A 126 6.52 14.54 6.23
N GLU A 127 6.85 14.42 7.52
CA GLU A 127 7.03 15.53 8.46
C GLU A 127 8.25 16.39 8.07
N GLU A 128 9.40 15.77 7.78
CA GLU A 128 10.60 16.45 7.27
C GLU A 128 10.32 17.26 6.00
N MET A 129 9.48 16.72 5.10
CA MET A 129 9.07 17.39 3.87
C MET A 129 7.95 18.45 4.10
N GLY A 130 7.51 18.64 5.35
CA GLY A 130 6.50 19.64 5.73
C GLY A 130 5.07 19.29 5.28
N VAL A 131 4.77 18.04 4.93
CA VAL A 131 3.43 17.59 4.48
C VAL A 131 3.09 16.23 5.04
N LYS A 132 2.67 16.19 6.30
CA LYS A 132 2.31 14.95 7.02
C LYS A 132 1.33 14.03 6.25
N MET A 133 0.40 14.61 5.52
CA MET A 133 -0.59 13.89 4.71
C MET A 133 0.01 13.05 3.58
N MET A 134 1.30 13.22 3.27
CA MET A 134 1.99 12.54 2.18
C MET A 134 2.59 11.18 2.58
N ALA A 135 2.54 10.82 3.87
CA ALA A 135 3.08 9.56 4.38
C ALA A 135 2.52 8.33 3.66
N ASN A 136 1.25 8.36 3.28
CA ASN A 136 0.60 7.30 2.52
C ASN A 136 1.20 7.11 1.12
N ILE A 137 1.57 8.20 0.44
CA ILE A 137 2.22 8.15 -0.89
C ILE A 137 3.63 7.58 -0.76
N ILE A 138 4.40 8.03 0.24
CA ILE A 138 5.74 7.51 0.54
C ILE A 138 5.67 6.01 0.79
N MET A 139 4.74 5.57 1.65
CA MET A 139 4.56 4.17 2.02
C MET A 139 4.13 3.30 0.84
N LEU A 140 3.17 3.76 0.03
CA LEU A 140 2.72 3.05 -1.16
C LEU A 140 3.87 2.89 -2.16
N SER A 141 4.61 3.97 -2.41
CA SER A 141 5.73 3.97 -3.38
C SER A 141 6.87 3.05 -2.95
N PHE A 142 7.17 3.03 -1.66
CA PHE A 142 8.11 2.08 -1.05
C PHE A 142 7.70 0.62 -1.32
N ALA A 143 6.43 0.28 -1.03
CA ALA A 143 5.92 -1.07 -1.27
C ALA A 143 5.96 -1.43 -2.76
N ILE A 144 5.62 -0.49 -3.66
CA ILE A 144 5.66 -0.71 -5.11
C ILE A 144 7.08 -0.92 -5.61
N ALA A 145 8.07 -0.18 -5.13
CA ALA A 145 9.49 -0.35 -5.51
C ALA A 145 9.98 -1.77 -5.20
N ILE A 146 9.55 -2.34 -4.08
CA ILE A 146 9.96 -3.69 -3.65
C ILE A 146 9.17 -4.77 -4.38
N THR A 147 7.86 -4.60 -4.55
CA THR A 147 6.96 -5.62 -5.08
C THR A 147 6.86 -5.64 -6.60
N GLY A 148 7.03 -4.49 -7.25
CA GLY A 148 6.78 -4.33 -8.68
C GLY A 148 5.31 -4.49 -9.08
N LEU A 149 4.36 -4.23 -8.17
CA LEU A 149 2.91 -4.35 -8.42
C LEU A 149 2.45 -3.55 -9.64
N VAL A 150 3.00 -2.36 -9.80
CA VAL A 150 2.87 -1.49 -10.96
C VAL A 150 4.22 -0.83 -11.26
N SER A 151 4.40 -0.32 -12.46
CA SER A 151 5.63 0.39 -12.85
C SER A 151 5.75 1.76 -12.16
N TYR A 152 6.96 2.28 -12.09
CA TYR A 152 7.23 3.64 -11.63
C TYR A 152 6.42 4.68 -12.41
N ASP A 153 6.39 4.57 -13.74
CA ASP A 153 5.69 5.53 -14.60
C ASP A 153 4.17 5.47 -14.42
N SER A 154 3.61 4.27 -14.26
CA SER A 154 2.18 4.09 -13.97
C SER A 154 1.78 4.69 -12.62
N LEU A 155 2.62 4.51 -11.61
CA LEU A 155 2.41 5.12 -10.30
C LEU A 155 2.47 6.65 -10.38
N LYS A 156 3.50 7.21 -11.03
CA LYS A 156 3.70 8.64 -11.21
C LYS A 156 2.50 9.31 -11.89
N GLN A 157 2.09 8.80 -13.07
CA GLN A 157 0.96 9.32 -13.81
C GLN A 157 -0.34 9.26 -12.98
N THR A 158 -0.53 8.17 -12.22
CA THR A 158 -1.72 8.03 -11.38
C THR A 158 -1.74 9.00 -10.22
N ILE A 159 -0.61 9.27 -9.58
CA ILE A 159 -0.51 10.28 -8.51
C ILE A 159 -0.88 11.66 -9.07
N GLU A 160 -0.34 12.05 -10.22
CA GLU A 160 -0.62 13.34 -10.85
C GLU A 160 -2.11 13.62 -11.06
N ILE A 161 -2.88 12.59 -11.43
CA ILE A 161 -4.34 12.72 -11.68
C ILE A 161 -5.23 12.43 -10.47
N SER A 162 -4.67 11.93 -9.36
CA SER A 162 -5.46 11.44 -8.21
C SER A 162 -5.33 12.29 -6.95
N VAL A 163 -4.28 13.09 -6.84
CA VAL A 163 -4.08 13.98 -5.69
C VAL A 163 -4.80 15.32 -5.89
N PRO A 164 -5.11 16.07 -4.82
CA PRO A 164 -5.73 17.38 -4.94
C PRO A 164 -4.90 18.34 -5.78
N LYS A 165 -5.57 19.14 -6.63
CA LYS A 165 -4.92 20.14 -7.48
C LYS A 165 -4.03 21.08 -6.68
N GLY A 166 -2.81 21.30 -7.16
CA GLY A 166 -1.79 22.12 -6.52
C GLY A 166 -0.92 21.39 -5.51
N THR A 167 -1.18 20.10 -5.25
CA THR A 167 -0.35 19.25 -4.38
C THR A 167 0.51 18.26 -5.15
N GLU A 168 0.39 18.20 -6.47
CA GLU A 168 1.01 17.19 -7.34
C GLU A 168 2.52 17.14 -7.13
N LYS A 169 3.19 18.31 -7.19
CA LYS A 169 4.65 18.40 -7.04
C LYS A 169 5.14 17.82 -5.71
N LYS A 170 4.42 18.10 -4.62
CA LYS A 170 4.78 17.58 -3.29
C LYS A 170 4.57 16.09 -3.20
N ASN A 171 3.43 15.58 -3.71
CA ASN A 171 3.14 14.16 -3.71
C ASN A 171 4.12 13.37 -4.60
N LEU A 172 4.54 13.92 -5.73
CA LEU A 172 5.58 13.32 -6.58
C LEU A 172 6.94 13.28 -5.87
N ALA A 173 7.31 14.32 -5.12
CA ALA A 173 8.53 14.29 -4.32
C ALA A 173 8.47 13.22 -3.21
N GLY A 174 7.31 13.04 -2.57
CA GLY A 174 7.08 11.94 -1.62
C GLY A 174 7.14 10.57 -2.27
N MET A 175 6.54 10.43 -3.46
CA MET A 175 6.63 9.22 -4.27
C MET A 175 8.11 8.84 -4.53
N GLU A 176 8.89 9.79 -5.00
CA GLU A 176 10.33 9.59 -5.29
C GLU A 176 11.09 9.15 -4.05
N ARG A 177 10.86 9.82 -2.90
CA ARG A 177 11.51 9.50 -1.63
C ARG A 177 11.23 8.05 -1.19
N GLY A 178 9.96 7.63 -1.25
CA GLY A 178 9.56 6.27 -0.88
C GLY A 178 10.08 5.22 -1.86
N PHE A 179 9.99 5.51 -3.16
CA PHE A 179 10.43 4.58 -4.20
C PHE A 179 11.94 4.35 -4.14
N GLN A 180 12.75 5.41 -4.02
CA GLN A 180 14.20 5.29 -3.91
C GLN A 180 14.61 4.52 -2.67
N TYR A 181 13.98 4.79 -1.51
CA TYR A 181 14.25 4.04 -0.29
C TYR A 181 13.97 2.53 -0.46
N GLY A 182 12.92 2.18 -1.21
CA GLY A 182 12.60 0.79 -1.52
C GLY A 182 13.62 0.12 -2.45
N LEU A 183 14.17 0.86 -3.42
CA LEU A 183 15.24 0.37 -4.30
C LEU A 183 16.54 0.12 -3.52
N ASP A 184 16.91 1.06 -2.63
CA ASP A 184 18.12 0.96 -1.82
C ASP A 184 18.07 -0.24 -0.85
N LEU A 185 16.87 -0.55 -0.32
CA LEU A 185 16.66 -1.72 0.54
C LEU A 185 16.71 -3.05 -0.22
N LYS A 186 16.46 -3.02 -1.53
CA LYS A 186 16.42 -4.21 -2.39
C LYS A 186 17.79 -4.56 -2.96
N ALA A 187 18.70 -3.57 -3.04
CA ALA A 187 20.06 -3.70 -3.56
C ALA A 187 20.96 -4.47 -2.59
#